data_7911923a391a30718da6c2126864231a
#
_entry.id   7911923a391a30718da6c2126864231a
#
_cell.length_a   1.000
_cell.length_b   1.000
_cell.length_c   1.000
_cell.angle_alpha   90.00
_cell.angle_beta   90.00
_cell.angle_gamma   90.00
#
_symmetry.space_group_name_H-M   'P 1'
#
loop_
_entity.id
_entity.type
_entity.pdbx_description
1 polymer ?
#
loop_
_entity_poly.entity_id
_entity_poly.type
_entity_poly.pdbx_seq_one_letter_code
_entity_poly.pdbx_strand_id
1 'polypeptide(L)'
;MGDTSVTKVQGASAPRGKDGRVYLASGVGMSMRLWRDEQPGEKLPPHRRPYETIGYVISGRAELHIEGQMVFLEPGDSYVVPKGSEHNYKIVEPFTAVEATHPPAELHGREDGQS
;
A
#
# COMPACT_ATOMS: atom_id res chain seq x y z
N MET A 1 -1.17 -27.10 5.30
CA MET A 1 -1.34 -26.57 6.61
C MET A 1 -0.39 -25.41 6.86
N GLY A 2 -0.89 -24.39 7.44
CA GLY A 2 -0.07 -23.21 7.65
C GLY A 2 0.91 -23.35 8.79
N ASP A 3 1.90 -22.50 8.77
CA ASP A 3 2.84 -22.37 9.86
C ASP A 3 2.12 -21.70 11.03
N THR A 4 2.20 -22.30 12.21
CA THR A 4 1.55 -21.76 13.40
C THR A 4 2.51 -20.96 14.28
N SER A 5 3.74 -20.75 13.80
CA SER A 5 4.71 -19.93 14.54
C SER A 5 4.25 -18.48 14.59
N VAL A 6 4.54 -17.83 15.70
CA VAL A 6 4.28 -16.39 15.82
C VAL A 6 5.40 -15.63 15.13
N THR A 7 5.04 -14.78 14.19
CA THR A 7 6.01 -13.99 13.44
C THR A 7 5.77 -12.52 13.73
N LYS A 8 6.84 -11.78 13.94
CA LYS A 8 6.79 -10.35 14.20
C LYS A 8 7.75 -9.63 13.30
N VAL A 9 7.28 -8.52 12.71
CA VAL A 9 8.13 -7.62 11.93
C VAL A 9 8.15 -6.28 12.63
N GLN A 10 9.35 -5.78 12.93
CA GLN A 10 9.51 -4.47 13.54
C GLN A 10 9.51 -3.42 12.43
N GLY A 11 8.51 -2.54 12.42
CA GLY A 11 8.38 -1.55 11.36
C GLY A 11 9.59 -0.63 11.25
N ALA A 12 10.23 -0.32 12.39
CA ALA A 12 11.36 0.61 12.39
C ALA A 12 12.56 0.07 11.59
N SER A 13 12.71 -1.24 11.50
CA SER A 13 13.83 -1.86 10.79
C SER A 13 13.39 -2.70 9.60
N ALA A 14 12.13 -2.60 9.22
CA ALA A 14 11.62 -3.40 8.10
C ALA A 14 12.17 -2.87 6.77
N PRO A 15 12.37 -3.75 5.79
CA PRO A 15 12.94 -3.35 4.51
C PRO A 15 12.00 -2.45 3.72
N ARG A 16 12.57 -1.55 2.95
CA ARG A 16 11.83 -0.67 2.08
C ARG A 16 11.91 -1.21 0.66
N GLY A 17 10.77 -1.25 -0.01
CA GLY A 17 10.72 -1.73 -1.38
C GLY A 17 11.13 -0.68 -2.39
N LYS A 18 11.09 -1.05 -3.66
CA LYS A 18 11.47 -0.16 -4.78
C LYS A 18 10.64 1.10 -4.81
N ASP A 19 9.37 0.99 -4.48
CA ASP A 19 8.44 2.10 -4.51
C ASP A 19 8.45 2.91 -3.23
N GLY A 20 9.36 2.62 -2.31
CA GLY A 20 9.50 3.37 -1.07
C GLY A 20 8.63 2.87 0.07
N ARG A 21 7.74 1.93 -0.18
CA ARG A 21 6.89 1.40 0.88
C ARG A 21 7.66 0.43 1.76
N VAL A 22 7.31 0.44 3.04
CA VAL A 22 7.96 -0.42 4.02
C VAL A 22 7.21 -1.75 4.06
N TYR A 23 7.92 -2.86 3.88
CA TYR A 23 7.31 -4.18 3.89
C TYR A 23 7.12 -4.63 5.34
N LEU A 24 5.89 -4.97 5.69
CA LEU A 24 5.55 -5.44 7.02
C LEU A 24 5.28 -6.94 6.97
N ALA A 25 4.43 -7.42 7.88
CA ALA A 25 4.16 -8.86 7.99
C ALA A 25 3.53 -9.40 6.71
N SER A 26 3.90 -10.62 6.36
CA SER A 26 3.39 -11.31 5.19
C SER A 26 2.91 -12.69 5.61
N GLY A 27 1.63 -12.96 5.37
CA GLY A 27 1.04 -14.26 5.64
C GLY A 27 0.95 -15.10 4.38
N VAL A 28 0.16 -16.16 4.45
CA VAL A 28 -0.02 -17.03 3.30
C VAL A 28 -0.87 -16.37 2.21
N GLY A 29 -1.97 -15.74 2.62
CA GLY A 29 -2.91 -15.17 1.67
C GLY A 29 -2.91 -13.67 1.60
N MET A 30 -2.13 -12.99 2.42
CA MET A 30 -2.14 -11.52 2.46
C MET A 30 -0.85 -11.00 3.05
N SER A 31 -0.55 -9.76 2.77
CA SER A 31 0.64 -9.10 3.31
C SER A 31 0.30 -7.65 3.65
N MET A 32 1.15 -7.05 4.46
CA MET A 32 1.00 -5.66 4.88
C MET A 32 2.16 -4.82 4.41
N ARG A 33 1.89 -3.55 4.17
CA ARG A 33 2.94 -2.59 3.85
C ARG A 33 2.56 -1.23 4.42
N LEU A 34 3.55 -0.37 4.59
CA LEU A 34 3.39 0.94 5.19
C LEU A 34 3.93 2.01 4.25
N TRP A 35 3.10 3.00 3.97
CA TRP A 35 3.57 4.28 3.41
C TRP A 35 4.00 5.09 4.63
N ARG A 36 5.29 5.35 4.74
CA ARG A 36 5.79 6.07 5.92
C ARG A 36 6.26 7.45 5.50
N ASP A 37 5.53 8.47 5.94
CA ASP A 37 5.92 9.87 5.76
C ASP A 37 6.27 10.17 4.28
N GLU A 38 5.43 9.68 3.37
CA GLU A 38 5.63 9.92 1.94
C GLU A 38 5.41 11.39 1.66
N GLN A 39 6.34 11.98 0.92
CA GLN A 39 6.36 13.42 0.74
C GLN A 39 5.46 13.85 -0.41
N PRO A 40 4.89 15.08 -0.33
CA PRO A 40 4.10 15.63 -1.41
C PRO A 40 4.89 15.72 -2.71
N GLY A 41 4.18 15.62 -3.81
CA GLY A 41 4.80 15.69 -5.11
C GLY A 41 3.78 15.63 -6.20
N GLU A 42 4.25 15.37 -7.40
CA GLU A 42 3.35 15.22 -8.53
C GLU A 42 2.58 13.91 -8.42
N LYS A 43 1.47 13.86 -9.14
CA LYS A 43 0.65 12.66 -9.18
C LYS A 43 1.49 11.49 -9.72
N LEU A 44 1.48 10.38 -8.99
CA LEU A 44 2.22 9.20 -9.40
C LEU A 44 1.59 8.59 -10.64
N PRO A 45 2.38 7.84 -11.44
CA PRO A 45 1.82 7.21 -12.63
C PRO A 45 0.72 6.21 -12.29
N PRO A 46 -0.29 6.06 -13.15
CA PRO A 46 -1.33 5.08 -12.89
C PRO A 46 -0.83 3.65 -13.07
N HIS A 47 -1.40 2.76 -12.28
CA HIS A 47 -1.05 1.33 -12.30
C HIS A 47 -2.30 0.48 -12.16
N ARG A 48 -2.20 -0.75 -12.65
CA ARG A 48 -3.16 -1.80 -12.36
C ARG A 48 -2.39 -2.90 -11.67
N ARG A 49 -2.90 -3.39 -10.55
CA ARG A 49 -2.19 -4.39 -9.77
C ARG A 49 -2.99 -5.70 -9.71
N PRO A 50 -2.30 -6.85 -9.66
CA PRO A 50 -2.97 -8.14 -9.61
C PRO A 50 -3.38 -8.52 -8.19
N TYR A 51 -3.72 -7.55 -7.37
CA TYR A 51 -4.13 -7.78 -6.00
C TYR A 51 -5.08 -6.68 -5.56
N GLU A 52 -5.88 -7.01 -4.55
CA GLU A 52 -6.76 -6.07 -3.91
C GLU A 52 -6.01 -5.41 -2.75
N THR A 53 -6.25 -4.13 -2.53
CA THR A 53 -5.63 -3.39 -1.44
C THR A 53 -6.71 -2.77 -0.57
N ILE A 54 -6.55 -2.89 0.75
CA ILE A 54 -7.31 -2.08 1.68
C ILE A 54 -6.31 -1.33 2.55
N GLY A 55 -6.68 -0.10 2.93
CA GLY A 55 -5.75 0.74 3.67
C GLY A 55 -6.44 1.60 4.70
N TYR A 56 -5.64 2.11 5.65
CA TYR A 56 -6.10 3.00 6.69
C TYR A 56 -5.09 4.14 6.83
N VAL A 57 -5.58 5.38 6.79
CA VAL A 57 -4.73 6.56 6.85
C VAL A 57 -4.44 6.91 8.30
N ILE A 58 -3.16 6.99 8.64
CA ILE A 58 -2.70 7.34 9.99
C ILE A 58 -2.48 8.83 10.08
N SER A 59 -1.80 9.44 9.10
CA SER A 59 -1.53 10.88 9.11
C SER A 59 -1.32 11.38 7.70
N GLY A 60 -1.48 12.69 7.53
CA GLY A 60 -1.28 13.32 6.24
C GLY A 60 -2.51 13.23 5.36
N ARG A 61 -2.38 13.66 4.11
CA ARG A 61 -3.50 13.69 3.16
C ARG A 61 -3.01 13.32 1.78
N ALA A 62 -3.88 12.65 1.03
CA ALA A 62 -3.58 12.24 -0.33
C ALA A 62 -4.86 12.22 -1.17
N GLU A 63 -4.68 12.29 -2.48
CA GLU A 63 -5.75 12.04 -3.44
C GLU A 63 -5.56 10.65 -4.00
N LEU A 64 -6.61 9.85 -3.98
CA LEU A 64 -6.63 8.56 -4.66
C LEU A 64 -7.46 8.71 -5.92
N HIS A 65 -6.83 8.55 -7.06
CA HIS A 65 -7.49 8.60 -8.36
C HIS A 65 -7.70 7.16 -8.81
N ILE A 66 -8.94 6.79 -9.03
CA ILE A 66 -9.28 5.42 -9.36
C ILE A 66 -10.42 5.39 -10.38
N GLU A 67 -10.15 4.74 -11.51
CA GLU A 67 -11.14 4.57 -12.60
C GLU A 67 -11.87 5.87 -12.92
N GLY A 68 -11.12 6.95 -13.10
CA GLY A 68 -11.68 8.25 -13.48
C GLY A 68 -12.32 9.05 -12.37
N GLN A 69 -12.27 8.54 -11.14
CA GLN A 69 -12.83 9.24 -9.98
C GLN A 69 -11.71 9.61 -9.02
N MET A 70 -11.98 10.58 -8.16
CA MET A 70 -11.00 11.00 -7.16
C MET A 70 -11.63 11.01 -5.78
N VAL A 71 -10.90 10.45 -4.82
CA VAL A 71 -11.31 10.42 -3.41
C VAL A 71 -10.21 11.06 -2.59
N PHE A 72 -10.57 11.93 -1.64
CA PHE A 72 -9.61 12.44 -0.68
C PHE A 72 -9.45 11.45 0.46
N LEU A 73 -8.19 11.21 0.82
CA LEU A 73 -7.85 10.35 1.95
C LEU A 73 -7.28 11.23 3.06
N GLU A 74 -7.89 11.15 4.23
CA GLU A 74 -7.50 11.92 5.41
C GLU A 74 -7.35 11.00 6.60
N PRO A 75 -6.67 11.44 7.67
CA PRO A 75 -6.48 10.59 8.85
C PRO A 75 -7.79 10.00 9.35
N GLY A 76 -7.78 8.71 9.61
CA GLY A 76 -8.97 8.00 10.05
C GLY A 76 -9.79 7.39 8.94
N ASP A 77 -9.49 7.72 7.68
CA ASP A 77 -10.20 7.13 6.55
C ASP A 77 -9.63 5.78 6.20
N SER A 78 -10.49 4.87 5.77
CA SER A 78 -10.03 3.62 5.17
C SER A 78 -10.48 3.58 3.71
N TYR A 79 -9.80 2.78 2.90
CA TYR A 79 -10.07 2.78 1.47
C TYR A 79 -9.82 1.41 0.88
N VAL A 80 -10.38 1.19 -0.30
CA VAL A 80 -10.22 -0.04 -1.06
C VAL A 80 -9.78 0.30 -2.47
N VAL A 81 -8.76 -0.42 -2.95
CA VAL A 81 -8.39 -0.39 -4.36
C VAL A 81 -8.67 -1.78 -4.89
N PRO A 82 -9.74 -1.96 -5.69
CA PRO A 82 -10.08 -3.29 -6.20
C PRO A 82 -9.00 -3.83 -7.12
N LYS A 83 -8.85 -5.14 -7.12
CA LYS A 83 -7.91 -5.83 -7.98
C LYS A 83 -8.14 -5.42 -9.44
N GLY A 84 -7.06 -5.05 -10.11
CA GLY A 84 -7.11 -4.73 -11.53
C GLY A 84 -7.59 -3.34 -11.89
N SER A 85 -8.05 -2.55 -10.92
CA SER A 85 -8.51 -1.20 -11.22
C SER A 85 -7.33 -0.27 -11.48
N GLU A 86 -7.47 0.61 -12.45
CA GLU A 86 -6.45 1.61 -12.74
C GLU A 86 -6.49 2.70 -11.67
N HIS A 87 -5.36 2.97 -11.05
CA HIS A 87 -5.32 3.90 -9.94
C HIS A 87 -3.96 4.56 -9.81
N ASN A 88 -3.95 5.71 -9.18
CA ASN A 88 -2.73 6.40 -8.79
C ASN A 88 -3.04 7.34 -7.65
N TYR A 89 -1.97 7.80 -7.01
CA TYR A 89 -2.08 8.67 -5.84
C TYR A 89 -1.38 9.99 -6.09
N LYS A 90 -1.84 11.02 -5.40
CA LYS A 90 -1.12 12.29 -5.30
C LYS A 90 -1.03 12.62 -3.81
N ILE A 91 0.17 12.67 -3.28
CA ILE A 91 0.39 13.01 -1.87
C ILE A 91 0.28 14.52 -1.74
N VAL A 92 -0.60 14.98 -0.84
CA VAL A 92 -0.86 16.40 -0.63
C VAL A 92 -0.11 16.92 0.59
N GLU A 93 -0.08 16.12 1.66
CA GLU A 93 0.68 16.39 2.87
C GLU A 93 1.43 15.12 3.23
N PRO A 94 2.57 15.21 3.94
CA PRO A 94 3.32 13.99 4.27
C PRO A 94 2.40 12.90 4.79
N PHE A 95 2.43 11.76 4.13
CA PHE A 95 1.35 10.76 4.21
C PHE A 95 1.85 9.46 4.80
N THR A 96 1.16 8.97 5.81
CA THR A 96 1.43 7.68 6.42
C THR A 96 0.13 6.88 6.44
N ALA A 97 0.18 5.70 5.86
CA ALA A 97 -0.98 4.81 5.80
C ALA A 97 -0.50 3.36 5.82
N VAL A 98 -1.29 2.50 6.44
CA VAL A 98 -1.01 1.07 6.45
C VAL A 98 -1.96 0.38 5.49
N GLU A 99 -1.43 -0.58 4.73
CA GLU A 99 -2.20 -1.31 3.72
C GLU A 99 -2.03 -2.80 3.88
N ALA A 100 -3.06 -3.54 3.49
CA ALA A 100 -2.99 -4.98 3.36
C ALA A 100 -3.40 -5.35 1.93
N THR A 101 -2.72 -6.34 1.36
CA THR A 101 -2.98 -6.79 -0.01
C THR A 101 -3.29 -8.27 -0.04
N HIS A 102 -4.17 -8.65 -0.95
CA HIS A 102 -4.54 -10.05 -1.19
C HIS A 102 -4.67 -10.25 -2.70
N PRO A 103 -3.91 -11.17 -3.31
CA PRO A 103 -2.79 -11.90 -2.72
C PRO A 103 -1.62 -11.00 -2.34
N PRO A 104 -0.63 -11.50 -1.63
CA PRO A 104 0.48 -10.67 -1.15
C PRO A 104 1.19 -9.92 -2.26
N ALA A 105 1.35 -8.61 -2.10
CA ALA A 105 1.93 -7.76 -3.13
C ALA A 105 3.44 -7.92 -3.23
N GLU A 106 4.13 -7.92 -2.11
CA GLU A 106 5.60 -7.95 -2.07
C GLU A 106 6.17 -9.35 -2.11
N LEU A 107 5.32 -10.35 -1.91
CA LEU A 107 5.78 -11.72 -1.95
C LEU A 107 6.06 -12.11 -3.40
N HIS A 108 7.18 -12.81 -3.63
CA HIS A 108 7.60 -13.25 -4.95
C HIS A 108 7.92 -12.10 -5.91
N GLY A 109 8.19 -10.93 -5.37
CA GLY A 109 8.56 -9.80 -6.20
C GLY A 109 7.46 -9.26 -7.07
N ARG A 110 6.22 -9.41 -6.67
CA ARG A 110 5.08 -8.96 -7.47
C ARG A 110 5.14 -7.49 -7.83
N GLU A 111 5.48 -6.67 -6.85
CA GLU A 111 5.58 -5.24 -7.09
C GLU A 111 6.63 -4.94 -8.14
N ASP A 112 7.76 -5.61 -8.05
CA ASP A 112 8.87 -5.37 -8.97
C ASP A 112 8.51 -5.77 -10.40
N GLY A 113 7.71 -6.78 -10.55
CA GLY A 113 7.35 -7.26 -11.87
C GLY A 113 6.17 -6.54 -12.51
N GLN A 114 5.54 -5.62 -11.81
CA GLN A 114 4.27 -5.03 -12.24
C GLN A 114 4.36 -3.55 -12.56
N SER A 115 5.48 -3.00 -12.68
CA SER A 115 5.60 -1.57 -12.99
C SER A 115 5.18 -1.24 -14.40
#